data_98989f6518f3088c3de098291b732f3f
#
_entry.id   98989f6518f3088c3de098291b732f3f
#
_cell.length_a   1.000
_cell.length_b   1.000
_cell.length_c   1.000
_cell.angle_alpha   90.00
_cell.angle_beta   90.00
_cell.angle_gamma   90.00
#
_symmetry.space_group_name_H-M   'P 1'
#
loop_
_entity.id
_entity.type
_entity.pdbx_description
1 polymer ?
#
loop_
_entity_poly.entity_id
_entity_poly.type
_entity_poly.pdbx_seq_one_letter_code
_entity_poly.pdbx_strand_id
1 'polypeptide(L)' 'MRCLIIHNPASGPSSDEIYAFTHALAQGGDEVVMRFIGDGMEPEDAVADVREFDRVVISGGDGTVSNVLDQMR' A
#
# COMPACT_ATOMS: atom_id res chain seq x y z
N MET A 1 -8.68 3.53 13.21
CA MET A 1 -8.80 2.93 11.86
C MET A 1 -7.49 2.26 11.49
N ARG A 2 -7.57 1.09 10.90
CA ARG A 2 -6.37 0.38 10.42
C ARG A 2 -6.22 0.61 8.93
N CYS A 3 -5.08 1.14 8.51
CA CYS A 3 -4.79 1.45 7.12
C CYS A 3 -3.65 0.59 6.60
N LEU A 4 -3.81 0.05 5.40
CA LEU A 4 -2.76 -0.68 4.72
C LEU A 4 -2.31 0.15 3.52
N ILE A 5 -1.00 0.38 3.41
CA ILE A 5 -0.41 1.07 2.27
C ILE A 5 0.46 0.09 1.50
N ILE A 6 0.15 -0.08 0.23
CA ILE A 6 0.90 -0.94 -0.67
C ILE A 6 1.63 -0.05 -1.66
N HIS A 7 2.95 -0.11 -1.67
CA HIS A 7 3.79 0.78 -2.47
C HIS A 7 4.79 -0.01 -3.31
N ASN A 8 4.90 0.36 -4.58
CA ASN A 8 5.93 -0.17 -5.46
C ASN A 8 6.97 0.94 -5.70
N PRO A 9 8.16 0.84 -5.07
CA PRO A 9 9.18 1.90 -5.19
C PRO A 9 9.79 1.99 -6.59
N ALA A 10 9.63 0.97 -7.41
CA ALA A 10 10.18 0.95 -8.76
C ALA A 10 9.35 1.75 -9.75
N SER A 11 8.12 2.12 -9.40
CA SER A 11 7.23 2.85 -10.28
C SER A 11 6.27 3.71 -9.46
N GLY A 12 5.78 4.80 -10.05
CA GLY A 12 4.85 5.70 -9.38
C GLY A 12 5.52 6.81 -8.58
N PRO A 13 4.84 7.37 -7.58
CA PRO A 13 5.35 8.49 -6.79
C PRO A 13 6.65 8.16 -6.05
N SER A 14 7.40 9.17 -5.66
CA SER A 14 8.62 8.98 -4.88
C SER A 14 8.30 8.40 -3.50
N SER A 15 9.26 7.68 -2.92
CA SER A 15 9.09 7.14 -1.58
C SER A 15 8.91 8.23 -0.53
N ASP A 16 9.48 9.41 -0.75
CA ASP A 16 9.33 10.54 0.16
C ASP A 16 7.88 10.97 0.29
N GLU A 17 7.15 11.00 -0.81
CA GLU A 17 5.73 11.35 -0.82
C GLU A 17 4.89 10.36 -0.03
N ILE A 18 5.16 9.07 -0.21
CA ILE A 18 4.39 8.05 0.49
C ILE A 18 4.70 8.03 1.98
N TYR A 19 5.94 8.31 2.36
CA TYR A 19 6.32 8.42 3.77
C TYR A 19 5.65 9.61 4.43
N ALA A 20 5.57 10.75 3.75
CA ALA A 20 4.89 11.93 4.27
C ALA A 20 3.39 11.65 4.48
N PHE A 21 2.77 10.97 3.53
CA PHE A 21 1.37 10.56 3.62
C PHE A 21 1.15 9.61 4.80
N THR A 22 2.02 8.62 4.95
CA THR A 22 1.95 7.64 6.05
C THR A 22 2.08 8.34 7.40
N HIS A 23 3.00 9.28 7.51
CA HIS A 23 3.22 10.04 8.73
C HIS A 23 1.98 10.84 9.11
N ALA A 24 1.36 11.48 8.13
CA ALA A 24 0.14 12.26 8.36
C ALA A 24 -1.00 11.38 8.87
N LEU A 25 -1.17 10.19 8.32
CA LEU A 25 -2.18 9.24 8.79
C LEU A 25 -1.90 8.79 10.22
N ALA A 26 -0.65 8.49 10.54
CA ALA A 26 -0.28 8.04 11.87
C ALA A 26 -0.49 9.12 12.91
N GLN A 27 -0.25 10.39 12.57
CA GLN A 27 -0.50 11.51 13.47
C GLN A 27 -1.99 11.70 13.78
N GLY A 28 -2.84 11.26 12.87
CA GLY A 28 -4.29 11.29 13.08
C GLY A 28 -4.81 10.21 14.01
N GLY A 29 -3.93 9.33 14.50
CA GLY A 29 -4.31 8.26 15.42
C GLY A 29 -4.60 6.94 14.74
N ASP A 30 -4.41 6.84 13.43
CA ASP A 30 -4.64 5.61 12.69
C ASP A 30 -3.45 4.67 12.83
N GLU A 31 -3.74 3.36 12.84
CA GLU A 31 -2.70 2.35 12.74
C GLU A 31 -2.37 2.18 11.25
N VAL A 32 -1.10 2.29 10.89
CA VAL A 32 -0.68 2.23 9.49
C VAL A 32 0.32 1.09 9.31
N VAL A 33 0.03 0.21 8.36
CA VAL A 33 0.94 -0.85 7.93
C VAL A 33 1.34 -0.57 6.50
N MET A 34 2.64 -0.56 6.24
CA MET A 34 3.17 -0.29 4.89
C MET A 34 3.83 -1.55 4.34
N ARG A 35 3.50 -1.90 3.09
CA ARG A 35 4.09 -3.03 2.39
C ARG A 35 4.67 -2.57 1.07
N PHE A 36 5.87 -3.09 0.77
CA PHE A 36 6.56 -2.77 -0.48
C PHE A 36 6.49 -4.00 -1.38
N ILE A 37 5.92 -3.84 -2.57
CA ILE A 37 5.92 -4.91 -3.57
C ILE A 37 7.11 -4.76 -4.51
N GLY A 38 7.49 -5.89 -5.11
CA GLY A 38 8.56 -5.96 -6.08
C GLY A 38 9.64 -6.91 -5.60
N ASP A 39 10.46 -6.50 -4.69
CA ASP A 39 11.63 -7.26 -4.26
C ASP A 39 11.24 -8.37 -3.27
N GLY A 40 10.71 -9.46 -3.80
CA GLY A 40 10.36 -10.63 -3.00
C GLY A 40 8.91 -10.69 -2.50
N MET A 41 8.13 -9.62 -2.68
CA MET A 41 6.72 -9.62 -2.31
C MET A 41 5.85 -9.46 -3.56
N GLU A 42 4.97 -10.41 -3.78
CA GLU A 42 4.01 -10.36 -4.88
C GLU A 42 2.74 -9.64 -4.46
N PRO A 43 1.98 -9.06 -5.40
CA PRO A 43 0.72 -8.40 -5.07
C PRO A 43 -0.25 -9.28 -4.29
N GLU A 44 -0.35 -10.56 -4.61
CA GLU A 44 -1.23 -11.49 -3.92
C GLU A 44 -0.88 -11.64 -2.44
N ASP A 45 0.41 -11.60 -2.11
CA ASP A 45 0.88 -11.68 -0.73
C ASP A 45 0.58 -10.39 0.03
N ALA A 46 0.69 -9.25 -0.67
CA ALA A 46 0.47 -7.95 -0.06
C ALA A 46 -0.99 -7.75 0.36
N VAL A 47 -1.93 -8.44 -0.30
CA VAL A 47 -3.37 -8.28 -0.01
C VAL A 47 -3.98 -9.49 0.68
N ALA A 48 -3.17 -10.44 1.12
CA ALA A 48 -3.67 -11.69 1.71
C ALA A 48 -4.58 -11.44 2.92
N ASP A 49 -4.28 -10.42 3.71
CA ASP A 49 -5.02 -10.06 4.91
C ASP A 49 -5.76 -8.72 4.79
N VAL A 50 -6.06 -8.32 3.56
CA VAL A 50 -6.63 -6.98 3.29
C VAL A 50 -7.94 -6.74 4.05
N ARG A 51 -8.68 -7.78 4.38
CA ARG A 51 -9.96 -7.65 5.09
C ARG A 51 -9.80 -7.24 6.54
N GLU A 52 -8.59 -7.32 7.09
CA GLU A 52 -8.31 -6.87 8.45
C GLU A 52 -8.10 -5.36 8.53
N PHE A 53 -8.10 -4.68 7.39
CA PHE A 53 -7.87 -3.24 7.31
C PHE A 53 -9.14 -2.51 6.91
N ASP A 54 -9.31 -1.31 7.46
CA ASP A 54 -10.46 -0.45 7.16
C ASP A 54 -10.25 0.31 5.85
N ARG A 55 -8.98 0.58 5.50
CA ARG A 55 -8.63 1.33 4.31
C ARG A 55 -7.38 0.74 3.67
N VAL A 56 -7.35 0.71 2.36
CA VAL A 56 -6.19 0.28 1.58
C VAL A 56 -5.80 1.40 0.62
N VAL A 57 -4.53 1.78 0.64
CA VAL A 57 -3.98 2.78 -0.27
C VAL A 57 -2.94 2.09 -1.14
N ILE A 58 -3.07 2.25 -2.45
CA ILE A 58 -2.16 1.64 -3.40
C ILE A 58 -1.37 2.74 -4.10
N SER A 59 -0.05 2.67 -4.01
CA SER A 59 0.86 3.65 -4.60
C SER A 59 1.81 2.95 -5.57
N GLY A 60 1.77 3.33 -6.82
CA GLY A 60 2.61 2.75 -7.86
C GLY A 60 2.17 3.22 -9.24
N GLY A 61 2.74 2.63 -10.29
CA GLY A 61 2.29 2.89 -11.65
C GLY A 61 0.97 2.20 -11.95
N ASP A 62 0.39 2.53 -13.11
CA ASP A 62 -0.92 1.97 -13.51
C ASP A 62 -0.95 0.45 -13.49
N GLY A 63 0.13 -0.20 -13.94
CA GLY A 63 0.22 -1.65 -13.93
C GLY A 63 0.21 -2.23 -12.52
N THR A 64 0.88 -1.58 -11.58
CA THR A 64 0.89 -1.99 -10.18
C THR A 64 -0.49 -1.88 -9.56
N VAL A 65 -1.14 -0.74 -9.75
CA VAL A 65 -2.48 -0.49 -9.20
C VAL A 65 -3.47 -1.51 -9.74
N SER A 66 -3.46 -1.73 -11.04
CA SER A 66 -4.37 -2.68 -11.70
C SER A 66 -4.14 -4.10 -11.19
N ASN A 67 -2.88 -4.52 -11.06
CA ASN A 67 -2.54 -5.85 -10.61
C ASN A 67 -2.98 -6.10 -9.16
N VAL A 68 -2.75 -5.14 -8.28
CA VAL A 68 -3.18 -5.24 -6.89
C VAL A 68 -4.70 -5.30 -6.79
N LEU A 69 -5.40 -4.47 -7.54
CA LEU A 69 -6.87 -4.48 -7.55
C LEU A 69 -7.42 -5.82 -8.03
N ASP A 70 -6.79 -6.45 -9.02
CA ASP A 70 -7.20 -7.75 -9.50
C ASP A 70 -7.06 -8.81 -8.41
N GLN A 71 -6.03 -8.74 -7.59
CA GLN A 71 -5.82 -9.69 -6.49
C GLN A 71 -6.83 -9.49 -5.36
N MET A 72 -7.41 -8.31 -5.24
CA MET A 72 -8.39 -7.99 -4.21
C MET A 72 -9.82 -8.39 -4.54
N ARG A 73 -10.06 -8.81 -5.77
CA ARG A 73 -11.40 -9.21 -6.21
C ARG A 73 -11.82 -10.59 -5.70
#